data_a9515e4a02e9e2a70b0e815a515fb300
#
_entry.id   a9515e4a02e9e2a70b0e815a515fb300
#
_cell.length_a   1.000
_cell.length_b   1.000
_cell.length_c   1.000
_cell.angle_alpha   90.00
_cell.angle_beta   90.00
_cell.angle_gamma   90.00
#
_symmetry.space_group_name_H-M   'P 1'
#
loop_
_entity.id
_entity.type
_entity.pdbx_description
1 polymer ?
#
loop_
_entity_poly.entity_id
_entity_poly.type
_entity_poly.pdbx_seq_one_letter_code
_entity_poly.pdbx_strand_id
1 'polypeptide(L)'
;MLFLTRLQQQSQQLAHKVALEMVGPHPAGCVTYGALEQMVQRTMAYLLALGTRPGDRVALQLPKGLPFIYLHLAIMRLQAISLPLNPAYGAAEMAYFLGDAGARLLFADAAARDWLEPILPTLPDLTQTIYLPAGDAAFAALLPAGAHPTLPPLPADPQATALMIYTSGTTGRAKGAQITHGNLTANLDSLHEAWGWQASDVLLHALPLFHVHGLNVALHGALHAGATCLLLPKFEPRAALQALVDRRCTVFMGVPTIHKRLVDWPQAADYDLGHMRLLTSGSDRLPDALFERFRQTFGHTLLERYGLTETGMNLSNPLHGERRVGSVGLPLPGVGVRIADPETDAPLPDGVVGEVQVRGAHVFKGYWQRPQQTAAAFTADGWLRTGDLGERAADGYFTLKGRRKDLIITGGLNVYPPEVELVLAAHPAVAACAVIGCPDGDWGERVVAVVVLVPGRGTTPEALIEHCRQQLAGYKTPRQVWLADALPRNALGKVQKGVLRAQFCAAGGGGNGQQLTLTDLPTNAFV
;
A
#
# COMPACT_ATOMS: atom_id res chain seq x y z
N MET A 1 -4.53 21.58 12.88
CA MET A 1 -5.78 21.79 12.06
C MET A 1 -6.05 20.50 11.30
N LEU A 2 -7.28 20.00 11.32
CA LEU A 2 -7.61 18.75 10.60
C LEU A 2 -7.49 18.93 9.08
N PHE A 3 -7.13 17.84 8.38
CA PHE A 3 -6.91 17.82 6.93
C PHE A 3 -8.06 18.46 6.12
N LEU A 4 -9.32 18.09 6.43
CA LEU A 4 -10.48 18.62 5.68
C LEU A 4 -10.68 20.11 5.87
N THR A 5 -10.40 20.64 7.06
CA THR A 5 -10.46 22.09 7.33
C THR A 5 -9.36 22.82 6.54
N ARG A 6 -8.15 22.26 6.50
CA ARG A 6 -7.05 22.81 5.70
C ARG A 6 -7.39 22.80 4.21
N LEU A 7 -7.94 21.68 3.71
CA LEU A 7 -8.35 21.57 2.31
C LEU A 7 -9.42 22.60 1.94
N GLN A 8 -10.40 22.85 2.83
CA GLN A 8 -11.41 23.90 2.60
C GLN A 8 -10.78 25.30 2.56
N GLN A 9 -9.85 25.62 3.43
CA GLN A 9 -9.13 26.92 3.38
C GLN A 9 -8.33 27.06 2.08
N GLN A 10 -7.65 26.00 1.64
CA GLN A 10 -6.92 25.99 0.37
C GLN A 10 -7.85 26.17 -0.82
N SER A 11 -9.06 25.61 -0.79
CA SER A 11 -10.03 25.78 -1.87
C SER A 11 -10.49 27.24 -2.02
N GLN A 12 -10.42 28.03 -0.97
CA GLN A 12 -10.67 29.47 -1.00
C GLN A 12 -9.42 30.25 -1.48
N GLN A 13 -8.25 29.94 -0.92
CA GLN A 13 -7.01 30.66 -1.21
C GLN A 13 -6.43 30.34 -2.59
N LEU A 14 -6.60 29.11 -3.06
CA LEU A 14 -6.08 28.57 -4.32
C LEU A 14 -7.20 28.26 -5.33
N ALA A 15 -8.33 28.97 -5.27
CA ALA A 15 -9.55 28.63 -6.00
C ALA A 15 -9.33 28.36 -7.50
N HIS A 16 -8.43 29.12 -8.13
CA HIS A 16 -8.14 29.01 -9.57
C HIS A 16 -6.99 28.06 -9.91
N LYS A 17 -6.28 27.54 -8.90
CA LYS A 17 -5.18 26.60 -9.11
C LYS A 17 -5.72 25.20 -9.40
N VAL A 18 -5.10 24.47 -10.33
CA VAL A 18 -5.39 23.06 -10.61
C VAL A 18 -5.06 22.22 -9.39
N ALA A 19 -6.06 21.53 -8.84
CA ALA A 19 -5.92 20.54 -7.77
C ALA A 19 -5.72 19.12 -8.35
N LEU A 20 -6.57 18.76 -9.31
CA LEU A 20 -6.61 17.42 -9.91
C LEU A 20 -6.68 17.52 -11.44
N GLU A 21 -6.03 16.59 -12.12
CA GLU A 21 -6.14 16.43 -13.55
C GLU A 21 -5.98 14.96 -13.93
N MET A 22 -6.83 14.46 -14.83
CA MET A 22 -6.68 13.12 -15.38
C MET A 22 -5.68 13.16 -16.55
N VAL A 23 -4.64 12.36 -16.48
CA VAL A 23 -3.63 12.22 -17.56
C VAL A 23 -4.02 11.07 -18.47
N GLY A 24 -4.16 11.35 -19.76
CA GLY A 24 -4.51 10.32 -20.76
C GLY A 24 -4.78 10.90 -22.14
N PRO A 25 -5.05 10.04 -23.16
CA PRO A 25 -5.26 10.46 -24.55
C PRO A 25 -6.54 11.30 -24.73
N HIS A 26 -7.44 11.27 -23.80
CA HIS A 26 -8.61 12.15 -23.73
C HIS A 26 -8.51 12.91 -22.41
N PRO A 27 -7.97 14.15 -22.41
CA PRO A 27 -7.87 14.93 -21.19
C PRO A 27 -9.28 15.20 -20.65
N ALA A 28 -9.71 14.41 -19.70
CA ALA A 28 -10.81 14.78 -18.84
C ALA A 28 -10.34 16.00 -18.05
N GLY A 29 -11.17 17.05 -18.03
CA GLY A 29 -10.77 18.41 -17.65
C GLY A 29 -9.96 18.55 -16.37
N CYS A 30 -9.24 19.64 -16.28
CA CYS A 30 -8.60 20.09 -15.06
C CYS A 30 -9.65 20.50 -14.03
N VAL A 31 -9.48 20.07 -12.79
CA VAL A 31 -10.32 20.45 -11.66
C VAL A 31 -9.52 21.38 -10.75
N THR A 32 -9.93 22.64 -10.65
CA THR A 32 -9.30 23.58 -9.73
C THR A 32 -9.71 23.31 -8.28
N TYR A 33 -9.00 23.87 -7.30
CA TYR A 33 -9.37 23.75 -5.89
C TYR A 33 -10.78 24.26 -5.61
N GLY A 34 -11.19 25.37 -6.26
CA GLY A 34 -12.55 25.89 -6.16
C GLY A 34 -13.59 24.96 -6.78
N ALA A 35 -13.30 24.39 -7.95
CA ALA A 35 -14.18 23.43 -8.60
C ALA A 35 -14.28 22.11 -7.81
N LEU A 36 -13.17 21.63 -7.22
CA LEU A 36 -13.14 20.49 -6.32
C LEU A 36 -14.08 20.70 -5.13
N GLU A 37 -14.01 21.87 -4.49
CA GLU A 37 -14.89 22.23 -3.38
C GLU A 37 -16.37 22.17 -3.78
N GLN A 38 -16.72 22.77 -4.91
CA GLN A 38 -18.09 22.75 -5.43
C GLN A 38 -18.60 21.33 -5.71
N MET A 39 -17.76 20.49 -6.33
CA MET A 39 -18.11 19.11 -6.63
C MET A 39 -18.27 18.26 -5.36
N VAL A 40 -17.41 18.48 -4.36
CA VAL A 40 -17.53 17.81 -3.06
C VAL A 40 -18.81 18.22 -2.34
N GLN A 41 -19.18 19.52 -2.34
CA GLN A 41 -20.43 20.01 -1.73
C GLN A 41 -21.67 19.44 -2.44
N ARG A 42 -21.69 19.39 -3.78
CA ARG A 42 -22.78 18.73 -4.53
C ARG A 42 -22.87 17.24 -4.21
N THR A 43 -21.74 16.57 -4.08
CA THR A 43 -21.68 15.17 -3.69
C THR A 43 -22.16 14.94 -2.26
N MET A 44 -21.85 15.85 -1.32
CA MET A 44 -22.43 15.83 0.03
C MET A 44 -23.96 15.94 0.01
N ALA A 45 -24.51 16.86 -0.77
CA ALA A 45 -25.95 17.01 -0.93
C ALA A 45 -26.61 15.73 -1.49
N TYR A 46 -25.97 15.10 -2.47
CA TYR A 46 -26.42 13.83 -3.03
C TYR A 46 -26.40 12.71 -1.98
N LEU A 47 -25.33 12.55 -1.23
CA LEU A 47 -25.21 11.54 -0.16
C LEU A 47 -26.25 11.76 0.94
N LEU A 48 -26.52 13.01 1.33
CA LEU A 48 -27.59 13.35 2.29
C LEU A 48 -28.97 12.96 1.76
N ALA A 49 -29.24 13.17 0.46
CA ALA A 49 -30.49 12.74 -0.18
C ALA A 49 -30.63 11.21 -0.20
N LEU A 50 -29.52 10.45 -0.25
CA LEU A 50 -29.50 9.00 -0.09
C LEU A 50 -29.62 8.55 1.38
N GLY A 51 -29.75 9.48 2.32
CA GLY A 51 -29.92 9.20 3.75
C GLY A 51 -28.63 8.87 4.50
N THR A 52 -27.46 9.24 3.98
CA THR A 52 -26.17 9.05 4.66
C THR A 52 -26.13 9.82 5.99
N ARG A 53 -25.68 9.16 7.04
CA ARG A 53 -25.56 9.70 8.39
C ARG A 53 -24.13 9.60 8.92
N PRO A 54 -23.73 10.39 9.91
CA PRO A 54 -22.47 10.21 10.61
C PRO A 54 -22.28 8.75 11.09
N GLY A 55 -21.10 8.20 10.87
CA GLY A 55 -20.76 6.83 11.22
C GLY A 55 -21.20 5.74 10.23
N ASP A 56 -21.99 6.06 9.20
CA ASP A 56 -22.32 5.10 8.14
C ASP A 56 -21.06 4.72 7.34
N ARG A 57 -20.91 3.44 7.01
CA ARG A 57 -19.84 2.96 6.14
C ARG A 57 -20.34 3.01 4.69
N VAL A 58 -19.66 3.81 3.88
CA VAL A 58 -19.96 3.96 2.46
C VAL A 58 -18.83 3.35 1.65
N ALA A 59 -19.11 2.24 0.98
CA ALA A 59 -18.14 1.49 0.20
C ALA A 59 -17.96 2.07 -1.20
N LEU A 60 -16.70 2.14 -1.64
CA LEU A 60 -16.29 2.64 -2.94
C LEU A 60 -15.52 1.55 -3.69
N GLN A 61 -16.18 0.81 -4.57
CA GLN A 61 -15.57 -0.15 -5.50
C GLN A 61 -15.54 0.48 -6.90
N LEU A 62 -14.74 1.51 -7.03
CA LEU A 62 -14.67 2.31 -8.25
C LEU A 62 -13.24 2.35 -8.81
N PRO A 63 -13.08 2.43 -10.13
CA PRO A 63 -11.78 2.70 -10.74
C PRO A 63 -11.23 4.05 -10.27
N LYS A 64 -9.91 4.23 -10.43
CA LYS A 64 -9.26 5.52 -10.16
C LYS A 64 -9.83 6.59 -11.09
N GLY A 65 -10.42 7.63 -10.51
CA GLY A 65 -11.05 8.73 -11.23
C GLY A 65 -11.56 9.80 -10.30
N LEU A 66 -12.04 10.90 -10.86
CA LEU A 66 -12.58 12.03 -10.10
C LEU A 66 -13.82 11.65 -9.27
N PRO A 67 -14.78 10.81 -9.76
CA PRO A 67 -15.92 10.40 -8.97
C PRO A 67 -15.55 9.72 -7.65
N PHE A 68 -14.53 8.85 -7.65
CA PHE A 68 -14.00 8.25 -6.42
C PHE A 68 -13.55 9.33 -5.42
N ILE A 69 -12.80 10.34 -5.91
CA ILE A 69 -12.23 11.39 -5.05
C ILE A 69 -13.33 12.28 -4.47
N TYR A 70 -14.31 12.67 -5.29
CA TYR A 70 -15.45 13.48 -4.84
C TYR A 70 -16.27 12.75 -3.78
N LEU A 71 -16.61 11.48 -4.01
CA LEU A 71 -17.32 10.64 -3.06
C LEU A 71 -16.52 10.47 -1.77
N HIS A 72 -15.24 10.11 -1.87
CA HIS A 72 -14.38 9.90 -0.72
C HIS A 72 -14.31 11.13 0.19
N LEU A 73 -14.05 12.31 -0.37
CA LEU A 73 -13.98 13.56 0.39
C LEU A 73 -15.34 13.96 0.98
N ALA A 74 -16.43 13.79 0.22
CA ALA A 74 -17.78 14.09 0.67
C ALA A 74 -18.22 13.18 1.83
N ILE A 75 -17.94 11.88 1.74
CA ILE A 75 -18.21 10.90 2.80
C ILE A 75 -17.51 11.32 4.09
N MET A 76 -16.22 11.62 4.02
CA MET A 76 -15.45 12.04 5.19
C MET A 76 -15.99 13.35 5.79
N ARG A 77 -16.41 14.32 4.96
CA ARG A 77 -16.99 15.60 5.41
C ARG A 77 -18.34 15.43 6.10
N LEU A 78 -19.12 14.44 5.71
CA LEU A 78 -20.38 14.07 6.37
C LEU A 78 -20.18 13.26 7.64
N GLN A 79 -18.94 13.09 8.11
CA GLN A 79 -18.59 12.24 9.25
C GLN A 79 -19.01 10.76 9.06
N ALA A 80 -19.29 10.36 7.83
CA ALA A 80 -19.42 8.96 7.43
C ALA A 80 -18.03 8.37 7.20
N ILE A 81 -17.94 7.05 7.18
CA ILE A 81 -16.68 6.32 7.07
C ILE A 81 -16.50 5.87 5.62
N SER A 82 -15.49 6.40 4.96
CA SER A 82 -15.12 5.95 3.61
C SER A 82 -14.49 4.57 3.66
N LEU A 83 -15.02 3.65 2.85
CA LEU A 83 -14.55 2.27 2.73
C LEU A 83 -14.06 2.02 1.29
N PRO A 84 -12.80 2.39 0.96
CA PRO A 84 -12.24 2.15 -0.36
C PRO A 84 -11.95 0.65 -0.55
N LEU A 85 -12.50 0.06 -1.62
CA LEU A 85 -12.33 -1.33 -1.98
C LEU A 85 -11.66 -1.47 -3.34
N ASN A 86 -10.88 -2.54 -3.51
CA ASN A 86 -10.22 -2.82 -4.78
C ASN A 86 -11.26 -3.14 -5.87
N PRO A 87 -11.27 -2.44 -7.01
CA PRO A 87 -12.17 -2.73 -8.12
C PRO A 87 -12.05 -4.15 -8.68
N ALA A 88 -10.92 -4.82 -8.45
CA ALA A 88 -10.67 -6.18 -8.89
C ALA A 88 -11.18 -7.27 -7.92
N TYR A 89 -11.78 -6.89 -6.78
CA TYR A 89 -12.38 -7.88 -5.87
C TYR A 89 -13.57 -8.57 -6.53
N GLY A 90 -13.63 -9.90 -6.36
CA GLY A 90 -14.75 -10.73 -6.81
C GLY A 90 -15.90 -10.78 -5.81
N ALA A 91 -16.97 -11.51 -6.18
CA ALA A 91 -18.20 -11.60 -5.40
C ALA A 91 -17.99 -12.05 -3.93
N ALA A 92 -17.17 -13.07 -3.70
CA ALA A 92 -16.91 -13.60 -2.35
C ALA A 92 -16.18 -12.59 -1.45
N GLU A 93 -15.20 -11.86 -2.00
CA GLU A 93 -14.47 -10.82 -1.27
C GLU A 93 -15.39 -9.63 -0.96
N MET A 94 -16.20 -9.21 -1.94
CA MET A 94 -17.16 -8.11 -1.74
C MET A 94 -18.22 -8.47 -0.70
N ALA A 95 -18.77 -9.68 -0.74
CA ALA A 95 -19.71 -10.15 0.28
C ALA A 95 -19.09 -10.10 1.68
N TYR A 96 -17.83 -10.53 1.80
CA TYR A 96 -17.11 -10.47 3.07
C TYR A 96 -16.89 -9.02 3.54
N PHE A 97 -16.31 -8.15 2.71
CA PHE A 97 -15.96 -6.79 3.13
C PHE A 97 -17.19 -5.93 3.43
N LEU A 98 -18.23 -6.03 2.61
CA LEU A 98 -19.47 -5.28 2.82
C LEU A 98 -20.20 -5.75 4.09
N GLY A 99 -20.26 -7.07 4.31
CA GLY A 99 -20.88 -7.66 5.50
C GLY A 99 -20.11 -7.38 6.79
N ASP A 100 -18.78 -7.60 6.80
CA ASP A 100 -17.92 -7.34 7.97
C ASP A 100 -17.91 -5.85 8.36
N ALA A 101 -17.91 -4.95 7.38
CA ALA A 101 -18.01 -3.51 7.62
C ALA A 101 -19.42 -3.09 8.07
N GLY A 102 -20.46 -3.87 7.78
CA GLY A 102 -21.85 -3.41 7.87
C GLY A 102 -22.08 -2.21 6.98
N ALA A 103 -21.65 -2.28 5.69
CA ALA A 103 -21.73 -1.17 4.75
C ALA A 103 -23.20 -0.79 4.49
N ARG A 104 -23.51 0.52 4.55
CA ARG A 104 -24.87 1.07 4.33
C ARG A 104 -25.11 1.40 2.87
N LEU A 105 -24.11 1.94 2.19
CA LEU A 105 -24.15 2.30 0.78
C LEU A 105 -22.96 1.69 0.05
N LEU A 106 -23.17 1.31 -1.19
CA LEU A 106 -22.13 0.88 -2.12
C LEU A 106 -22.18 1.71 -3.39
N PHE A 107 -21.08 2.33 -3.75
CA PHE A 107 -20.85 2.86 -5.09
C PHE A 107 -19.92 1.89 -5.83
N ALA A 108 -20.42 1.31 -6.93
CA ALA A 108 -19.69 0.32 -7.72
C ALA A 108 -19.60 0.74 -9.18
N ASP A 109 -18.59 0.23 -9.89
CA ASP A 109 -18.52 0.34 -11.34
C ASP A 109 -19.76 -0.36 -11.96
N ALA A 110 -20.36 0.25 -12.96
CA ALA A 110 -21.51 -0.33 -13.65
C ALA A 110 -21.19 -1.71 -14.26
N ALA A 111 -19.94 -1.94 -14.66
CA ALA A 111 -19.50 -3.24 -15.17
C ALA A 111 -19.52 -4.36 -14.11
N ALA A 112 -19.61 -4.02 -12.83
CA ALA A 112 -19.67 -5.01 -11.76
C ALA A 112 -21.10 -5.50 -11.46
N ARG A 113 -22.15 -4.90 -12.08
CA ARG A 113 -23.55 -5.15 -11.76
C ARG A 113 -23.90 -6.65 -11.76
N ASP A 114 -23.63 -7.35 -12.86
CA ASP A 114 -24.08 -8.70 -13.08
C ASP A 114 -23.60 -9.70 -12.03
N TRP A 115 -22.39 -9.52 -11.52
CA TRP A 115 -21.82 -10.39 -10.50
C TRP A 115 -22.02 -9.88 -9.08
N LEU A 116 -22.32 -8.59 -8.87
CA LEU A 116 -22.65 -8.03 -7.56
C LEU A 116 -24.10 -8.28 -7.15
N GLU A 117 -25.07 -8.12 -8.08
CA GLU A 117 -26.51 -8.27 -7.79
C GLU A 117 -26.83 -9.57 -7.04
N PRO A 118 -26.26 -10.76 -7.39
CA PRO A 118 -26.56 -12.01 -6.69
C PRO A 118 -26.16 -12.03 -5.20
N ILE A 119 -25.18 -11.22 -4.78
CA ILE A 119 -24.72 -11.21 -3.38
C ILE A 119 -25.46 -10.16 -2.53
N LEU A 120 -26.09 -9.14 -3.12
CA LEU A 120 -26.73 -8.07 -2.38
C LEU A 120 -27.81 -8.56 -1.38
N PRO A 121 -28.66 -9.55 -1.69
CA PRO A 121 -29.63 -10.06 -0.74
C PRO A 121 -29.03 -10.67 0.53
N THR A 122 -27.75 -11.03 0.52
CA THR A 122 -27.03 -11.57 1.68
C THR A 122 -26.48 -10.50 2.62
N LEU A 123 -26.65 -9.21 2.30
CA LEU A 123 -26.07 -8.06 2.98
C LEU A 123 -27.17 -7.20 3.64
N PRO A 124 -27.64 -7.57 4.84
CA PRO A 124 -28.82 -6.94 5.46
C PRO A 124 -28.63 -5.46 5.80
N ASP A 125 -27.40 -5.02 6.05
CA ASP A 125 -27.09 -3.62 6.37
C ASP A 125 -26.99 -2.72 5.13
N LEU A 126 -26.80 -3.29 3.93
CA LEU A 126 -26.66 -2.55 2.70
C LEU A 126 -28.03 -2.09 2.19
N THR A 127 -28.30 -0.80 2.30
CA THR A 127 -29.59 -0.23 1.94
C THR A 127 -29.71 0.16 0.48
N GLN A 128 -28.60 0.53 -0.16
CA GLN A 128 -28.58 0.95 -1.56
C GLN A 128 -27.24 0.64 -2.22
N THR A 129 -27.32 0.24 -3.49
CA THR A 129 -26.17 0.10 -4.40
C THR A 129 -26.36 1.03 -5.59
N ILE A 130 -25.37 1.90 -5.82
CA ILE A 130 -25.35 2.87 -6.90
C ILE A 130 -24.28 2.44 -7.90
N TYR A 131 -24.70 2.07 -9.11
CA TYR A 131 -23.81 1.71 -10.19
C TYR A 131 -23.47 2.93 -11.02
N LEU A 132 -22.19 3.29 -11.04
CA LEU A 132 -21.70 4.44 -11.79
C LEU A 132 -21.17 4.00 -13.15
N PRO A 133 -21.69 4.57 -14.24
CA PRO A 133 -21.11 4.39 -15.56
C PRO A 133 -19.73 5.08 -15.60
N ALA A 134 -18.89 4.64 -16.52
CA ALA A 134 -17.59 5.22 -16.71
C ALA A 134 -17.67 6.72 -17.10
N GLY A 135 -16.82 7.54 -16.52
CA GLY A 135 -16.64 8.95 -16.87
C GLY A 135 -17.25 9.96 -15.90
N ASP A 136 -16.59 11.11 -15.81
CA ASP A 136 -16.90 12.17 -14.85
C ASP A 136 -18.24 12.87 -15.14
N ALA A 137 -18.60 13.02 -16.43
CA ALA A 137 -19.85 13.64 -16.85
C ALA A 137 -21.09 12.87 -16.40
N ALA A 138 -21.01 11.53 -16.44
CA ALA A 138 -22.10 10.67 -15.98
C ALA A 138 -22.31 10.80 -14.47
N PHE A 139 -21.23 10.88 -13.69
CA PHE A 139 -21.34 11.14 -12.26
C PHE A 139 -21.90 12.55 -11.97
N ALA A 140 -21.41 13.58 -12.66
CA ALA A 140 -21.88 14.96 -12.49
C ALA A 140 -23.38 15.12 -12.76
N ALA A 141 -23.94 14.32 -13.68
CA ALA A 141 -25.36 14.30 -14.01
C ALA A 141 -26.25 13.70 -12.90
N LEU A 142 -25.70 12.87 -12.02
CA LEU A 142 -26.41 12.34 -10.84
C LEU A 142 -26.52 13.35 -9.71
N LEU A 143 -25.65 14.36 -9.70
CA LEU A 143 -25.58 15.30 -8.62
C LEU A 143 -26.67 16.37 -8.73
N PRO A 144 -27.30 16.80 -7.62
CA PRO A 144 -28.33 17.82 -7.63
C PRO A 144 -27.87 19.10 -8.35
N ALA A 145 -28.73 19.66 -9.18
CA ALA A 145 -28.56 20.97 -9.79
C ALA A 145 -29.28 22.03 -8.93
N GLY A 146 -28.61 23.14 -8.61
CA GLY A 146 -29.24 24.27 -7.90
C GLY A 146 -28.72 24.46 -6.47
N ALA A 147 -29.48 25.26 -5.69
CA ALA A 147 -29.10 25.59 -4.30
C ALA A 147 -29.06 24.32 -3.44
N HIS A 148 -27.94 24.13 -2.77
CA HIS A 148 -27.73 22.95 -1.92
C HIS A 148 -28.46 23.15 -0.57
N PRO A 149 -28.96 22.06 0.07
CA PRO A 149 -29.39 22.13 1.46
C PRO A 149 -28.26 22.66 2.33
N THR A 150 -28.59 23.20 3.51
CA THR A 150 -27.56 23.55 4.48
C THR A 150 -26.68 22.35 4.80
N LEU A 151 -25.44 22.41 4.38
CA LEU A 151 -24.49 21.33 4.62
C LEU A 151 -24.03 21.33 6.09
N PRO A 152 -23.82 20.17 6.71
CA PRO A 152 -23.29 20.11 8.06
C PRO A 152 -21.87 20.70 8.13
N PRO A 153 -21.43 21.14 9.32
CA PRO A 153 -20.06 21.63 9.51
C PRO A 153 -19.06 20.49 9.30
N LEU A 154 -17.81 20.88 9.00
CA LEU A 154 -16.71 19.91 8.88
C LEU A 154 -16.49 19.16 10.20
N PRO A 155 -16.00 17.91 10.14
CA PRO A 155 -15.61 17.16 11.33
C PRO A 155 -14.64 17.95 12.21
N ALA A 156 -14.98 18.07 13.50
CA ALA A 156 -14.13 18.72 14.50
C ALA A 156 -13.48 17.72 15.46
N ASP A 157 -14.07 16.53 15.63
CA ASP A 157 -13.53 15.48 16.48
C ASP A 157 -12.37 14.73 15.80
N PRO A 158 -11.12 14.85 16.29
CA PRO A 158 -9.99 14.13 15.74
C PRO A 158 -10.07 12.60 15.94
N GLN A 159 -10.89 12.13 16.87
CA GLN A 159 -11.07 10.70 17.18
C GLN A 159 -12.17 10.05 16.34
N ALA A 160 -12.96 10.82 15.59
CA ALA A 160 -13.94 10.28 14.66
C ALA A 160 -13.23 9.52 13.53
N THR A 161 -13.73 8.32 13.21
CA THR A 161 -13.18 7.49 12.13
C THR A 161 -13.54 8.15 10.79
N ALA A 162 -12.52 8.47 9.99
CA ALA A 162 -12.66 9.09 8.68
C ALA A 162 -12.76 8.05 7.56
N LEU A 163 -11.93 7.01 7.64
CA LEU A 163 -11.91 5.95 6.66
C LEU A 163 -11.52 4.61 7.30
N MET A 164 -11.88 3.54 6.64
CA MET A 164 -11.55 2.18 7.03
C MET A 164 -10.91 1.46 5.85
N ILE A 165 -9.70 0.92 6.05
CA ILE A 165 -8.98 0.18 5.01
C ILE A 165 -8.76 -1.25 5.50
N TYR A 166 -9.14 -2.23 4.68
CA TYR A 166 -8.92 -3.63 4.99
C TYR A 166 -7.47 -4.04 4.77
N THR A 167 -6.91 -4.74 5.76
CA THR A 167 -5.57 -5.31 5.70
C THR A 167 -5.66 -6.84 5.67
N SER A 168 -4.79 -7.48 4.88
CA SER A 168 -4.61 -8.92 4.97
C SER A 168 -3.92 -9.25 6.29
N GLY A 169 -4.70 -9.56 7.32
CA GLY A 169 -4.21 -9.91 8.65
C GLY A 169 -3.19 -11.05 8.63
N THR A 170 -2.36 -11.11 9.68
CA THR A 170 -1.34 -12.15 9.85
C THR A 170 -1.93 -13.52 10.16
N THR A 171 -3.19 -13.58 10.61
CA THR A 171 -3.80 -14.76 11.26
C THR A 171 -5.19 -15.08 10.75
N GLY A 172 -5.53 -14.83 9.49
CA GLY A 172 -6.86 -15.17 8.97
C GLY A 172 -7.46 -14.13 8.02
N ARG A 173 -8.78 -13.92 8.10
CA ARG A 173 -9.52 -12.99 7.25
C ARG A 173 -9.06 -11.55 7.44
N ALA A 174 -9.14 -10.75 6.39
CA ALA A 174 -8.79 -9.34 6.41
C ALA A 174 -9.58 -8.56 7.49
N LYS A 175 -8.95 -7.51 8.06
CA LYS A 175 -9.51 -6.69 9.14
C LYS A 175 -9.61 -5.25 8.70
N GLY A 176 -10.70 -4.59 9.06
CA GLY A 176 -10.88 -3.15 8.79
C GLY A 176 -10.11 -2.29 9.79
N ALA A 177 -9.02 -1.68 9.37
CA ALA A 177 -8.26 -0.73 10.18
C ALA A 177 -8.96 0.64 10.16
N GLN A 178 -9.34 1.15 11.33
CA GLN A 178 -10.01 2.44 11.49
C GLN A 178 -9.00 3.57 11.59
N ILE A 179 -9.00 4.47 10.61
CA ILE A 179 -8.14 5.64 10.55
C ILE A 179 -8.99 6.86 10.89
N THR A 180 -8.66 7.56 11.96
CA THR A 180 -9.38 8.77 12.39
C THR A 180 -8.93 10.00 11.61
N HIS A 181 -9.71 11.08 11.69
CA HIS A 181 -9.30 12.39 11.15
C HIS A 181 -7.99 12.88 11.76
N GLY A 182 -7.78 12.61 13.06
CA GLY A 182 -6.54 12.94 13.76
C GLY A 182 -5.35 12.11 13.28
N ASN A 183 -5.51 10.79 13.15
CA ASN A 183 -4.43 9.91 12.66
C ASN A 183 -3.97 10.33 11.26
N LEU A 184 -4.94 10.55 10.36
CA LEU A 184 -4.66 11.00 9.00
C LEU A 184 -3.90 12.32 9.00
N THR A 185 -4.38 13.31 9.75
CA THR A 185 -3.76 14.64 9.82
C THR A 185 -2.35 14.58 10.38
N ALA A 186 -2.14 13.84 11.48
CA ALA A 186 -0.82 13.71 12.10
C ALA A 186 0.21 13.11 11.14
N ASN A 187 -0.19 12.09 10.36
CA ASN A 187 0.69 11.51 9.35
C ASN A 187 0.98 12.49 8.19
N LEU A 188 -0.04 13.22 7.73
CA LEU A 188 0.13 14.24 6.67
C LEU A 188 1.05 15.38 7.11
N ASP A 189 0.89 15.90 8.32
CA ASP A 189 1.76 16.95 8.88
C ASP A 189 3.21 16.47 8.97
N SER A 190 3.42 15.25 9.46
CA SER A 190 4.72 14.59 9.55
C SER A 190 5.41 14.45 8.19
N LEU A 191 4.66 13.99 7.18
CA LEU A 191 5.15 13.86 5.79
C LEU A 191 5.40 15.21 5.12
N HIS A 192 4.55 16.20 5.43
CA HIS A 192 4.71 17.55 4.91
C HIS A 192 6.05 18.15 5.37
N GLU A 193 6.37 17.99 6.65
CA GLU A 193 7.64 18.41 7.23
C GLU A 193 8.82 17.62 6.64
N ALA A 194 8.77 16.29 6.71
CA ALA A 194 9.90 15.43 6.33
C ALA A 194 10.25 15.48 4.85
N TRP A 195 9.24 15.61 3.97
CA TRP A 195 9.42 15.62 2.51
C TRP A 195 9.36 17.00 1.90
N GLY A 196 9.24 18.05 2.73
CA GLY A 196 9.26 19.43 2.30
C GLY A 196 8.20 19.73 1.24
N TRP A 197 6.97 19.23 1.40
CA TRP A 197 5.89 19.45 0.46
C TRP A 197 5.61 20.94 0.25
N GLN A 198 5.39 21.35 -0.99
CA GLN A 198 5.12 22.73 -1.38
C GLN A 198 3.86 22.82 -2.25
N ALA A 199 3.18 23.97 -2.17
CA ALA A 199 2.05 24.22 -3.04
C ALA A 199 2.43 24.19 -4.54
N SER A 200 3.67 24.54 -4.88
CA SER A 200 4.19 24.49 -6.26
C SER A 200 4.42 23.07 -6.78
N ASP A 201 4.34 22.04 -5.94
CA ASP A 201 4.58 20.66 -6.37
C ASP A 201 3.52 20.18 -7.35
N VAL A 202 3.99 19.29 -8.25
CA VAL A 202 3.16 18.53 -9.18
C VAL A 202 3.46 17.05 -8.97
N LEU A 203 2.49 16.34 -8.41
CA LEU A 203 2.56 14.89 -8.20
C LEU A 203 2.01 14.15 -9.41
N LEU A 204 2.78 13.24 -10.02
CA LEU A 204 2.21 12.21 -10.89
C LEU A 204 1.76 11.02 -10.02
N HIS A 205 0.46 10.80 -9.96
CA HIS A 205 -0.15 9.79 -9.11
C HIS A 205 -0.45 8.50 -9.89
N ALA A 206 0.43 7.50 -9.79
CA ALA A 206 0.29 6.20 -10.46
C ALA A 206 -0.31 5.09 -9.59
N LEU A 207 -0.43 5.30 -8.28
CA LEU A 207 -0.83 4.29 -7.29
C LEU A 207 -2.36 4.09 -7.21
N PRO A 208 -2.85 2.94 -6.71
CA PRO A 208 -4.28 2.72 -6.51
C PRO A 208 -4.85 3.56 -5.36
N LEU A 209 -6.10 4.04 -5.50
CA LEU A 209 -6.79 4.86 -4.49
C LEU A 209 -7.44 4.04 -3.36
N PHE A 210 -7.50 2.73 -3.47
CA PHE A 210 -8.02 1.87 -2.41
C PHE A 210 -6.96 1.47 -1.36
N HIS A 211 -5.75 2.02 -1.46
CA HIS A 211 -4.64 1.67 -0.58
C HIS A 211 -4.06 2.92 0.09
N VAL A 212 -3.61 2.78 1.36
CA VAL A 212 -3.07 3.88 2.17
C VAL A 212 -1.97 4.66 1.44
N HIS A 213 -1.09 3.99 0.69
CA HIS A 213 -0.02 4.64 -0.05
C HIS A 213 -0.56 5.59 -1.14
N GLY A 214 -1.49 5.12 -1.96
CA GLY A 214 -2.07 5.97 -3.02
C GLY A 214 -3.06 7.00 -2.46
N LEU A 215 -3.92 6.61 -1.52
CA LEU A 215 -4.98 7.47 -1.01
C LEU A 215 -4.46 8.47 0.01
N ASN A 216 -3.88 7.97 1.13
CA ASN A 216 -3.53 8.86 2.25
C ASN A 216 -2.19 9.57 2.00
N VAL A 217 -1.16 8.83 1.57
CA VAL A 217 0.19 9.39 1.43
C VAL A 217 0.32 10.26 0.19
N ALA A 218 -0.13 9.75 -0.98
CA ALA A 218 0.04 10.44 -2.25
C ALA A 218 -1.07 11.49 -2.49
N LEU A 219 -2.34 11.07 -2.60
CA LEU A 219 -3.44 11.99 -2.92
C LEU A 219 -3.67 13.02 -1.81
N HIS A 220 -3.91 12.54 -0.57
CA HIS A 220 -4.13 13.49 0.53
C HIS A 220 -2.88 14.32 0.82
N GLY A 221 -1.66 13.77 0.66
CA GLY A 221 -0.41 14.52 0.80
C GLY A 221 -0.34 15.70 -0.16
N ALA A 222 -0.65 15.48 -1.43
CA ALA A 222 -0.69 16.55 -2.44
C ALA A 222 -1.78 17.60 -2.12
N LEU A 223 -3.00 17.15 -1.79
CA LEU A 223 -4.10 18.05 -1.43
C LEU A 223 -3.81 18.82 -0.13
N HIS A 224 -3.17 18.18 0.86
CA HIS A 224 -2.77 18.83 2.12
C HIS A 224 -1.73 19.95 1.92
N ALA A 225 -0.86 19.77 0.92
CA ALA A 225 0.14 20.76 0.53
C ALA A 225 -0.40 21.90 -0.34
N GLY A 226 -1.61 21.78 -0.90
CA GLY A 226 -2.10 22.67 -1.95
C GLY A 226 -1.43 22.42 -3.30
N ALA A 227 -0.83 21.26 -3.51
CA ALA A 227 -0.13 20.86 -4.72
C ALA A 227 -1.09 20.42 -5.85
N THR A 228 -0.58 20.26 -7.05
CA THR A 228 -1.33 19.67 -8.18
C THR A 228 -1.11 18.16 -8.21
N CYS A 229 -2.18 17.39 -8.36
CA CYS A 229 -2.13 15.94 -8.49
C CYS A 229 -2.61 15.51 -9.88
N LEU A 230 -1.70 14.98 -10.69
CA LEU A 230 -1.96 14.42 -12.00
C LEU A 230 -2.25 12.92 -11.85
N LEU A 231 -3.47 12.52 -12.13
CA LEU A 231 -3.95 11.15 -11.94
C LEU A 231 -3.71 10.34 -13.23
N LEU A 232 -2.84 9.36 -13.15
CA LEU A 232 -2.65 8.37 -14.21
C LEU A 232 -3.62 7.20 -13.95
N PRO A 233 -4.67 7.00 -14.78
CA PRO A 233 -5.69 5.97 -14.52
C PRO A 233 -5.12 4.58 -14.39
N LYS A 234 -4.19 4.23 -15.28
CA LYS A 234 -3.46 2.96 -15.30
C LYS A 234 -1.98 3.24 -15.49
N PHE A 235 -1.14 2.61 -14.68
CA PHE A 235 0.31 2.74 -14.82
C PHE A 235 0.79 2.04 -16.10
N GLU A 236 1.47 2.82 -16.93
CA GLU A 236 2.12 2.40 -18.17
C GLU A 236 3.47 3.13 -18.24
N PRO A 237 4.61 2.42 -18.39
CA PRO A 237 5.93 3.05 -18.25
C PRO A 237 6.15 4.26 -19.15
N ARG A 238 5.87 4.13 -20.45
CA ARG A 238 6.03 5.21 -21.42
C ARG A 238 5.16 6.42 -21.07
N ALA A 239 3.88 6.17 -20.81
CA ALA A 239 2.94 7.26 -20.47
C ALA A 239 3.35 7.97 -19.17
N ALA A 240 3.85 7.21 -18.18
CA ALA A 240 4.35 7.79 -16.93
C ALA A 240 5.60 8.64 -17.15
N LEU A 241 6.61 8.13 -17.87
CA LEU A 241 7.84 8.87 -18.18
C LEU A 241 7.53 10.15 -18.99
N GLN A 242 6.68 10.04 -20.00
CA GLN A 242 6.26 11.18 -20.80
C GLN A 242 5.57 12.25 -19.93
N ALA A 243 4.63 11.83 -19.07
CA ALA A 243 3.93 12.76 -18.18
C ALA A 243 4.87 13.41 -17.16
N LEU A 244 5.84 12.67 -16.61
CA LEU A 244 6.84 13.22 -15.68
C LEU A 244 7.62 14.38 -16.31
N VAL A 245 8.02 14.24 -17.58
CA VAL A 245 8.79 15.26 -18.33
C VAL A 245 7.86 16.39 -18.79
N ASP A 246 6.81 16.10 -19.58
CA ASP A 246 5.97 17.10 -20.25
C ASP A 246 5.25 18.00 -19.25
N ARG A 247 4.84 17.44 -18.13
CA ARG A 247 4.10 18.16 -17.08
C ARG A 247 5.01 18.68 -15.98
N ARG A 248 6.34 18.56 -16.14
CA ARG A 248 7.36 18.96 -15.18
C ARG A 248 7.01 18.55 -13.75
N CYS A 249 6.65 17.26 -13.58
CA CYS A 249 6.28 16.73 -12.27
C CYS A 249 7.48 16.82 -11.32
N THR A 250 7.24 17.26 -10.10
CA THR A 250 8.29 17.40 -9.07
C THR A 250 8.31 16.23 -8.08
N VAL A 251 7.20 15.50 -7.99
CA VAL A 251 7.00 14.39 -7.05
C VAL A 251 6.48 13.17 -7.80
N PHE A 252 7.07 12.00 -7.52
CA PHE A 252 6.54 10.71 -7.95
C PHE A 252 6.69 9.68 -6.85
N MET A 253 5.63 8.93 -6.59
CA MET A 253 5.60 7.88 -5.58
C MET A 253 5.27 6.54 -6.23
N GLY A 254 6.14 5.56 -5.98
CA GLY A 254 6.00 4.23 -6.55
C GLY A 254 6.26 3.10 -5.55
N VAL A 255 6.01 1.90 -6.03
CA VAL A 255 6.45 0.66 -5.40
C VAL A 255 7.62 0.10 -6.23
N PRO A 256 8.44 -0.84 -5.70
CA PRO A 256 9.60 -1.35 -6.44
C PRO A 256 9.27 -1.87 -7.85
N THR A 257 8.11 -2.53 -8.02
CA THR A 257 7.67 -3.04 -9.33
C THR A 257 7.38 -1.93 -10.34
N ILE A 258 6.87 -0.77 -9.90
CA ILE A 258 6.69 0.41 -10.74
C ILE A 258 8.06 0.95 -11.18
N HIS A 259 8.97 1.16 -10.22
CA HIS A 259 10.32 1.66 -10.53
C HIS A 259 11.09 0.70 -11.44
N LYS A 260 10.97 -0.62 -11.22
CA LYS A 260 11.55 -1.62 -12.10
C LYS A 260 11.04 -1.47 -13.55
N ARG A 261 9.72 -1.34 -13.73
CA ARG A 261 9.13 -1.18 -15.07
C ARG A 261 9.52 0.13 -15.74
N LEU A 262 9.79 1.21 -14.99
CA LEU A 262 10.33 2.45 -15.53
C LEU A 262 11.76 2.24 -16.05
N VAL A 263 12.63 1.64 -15.24
CA VAL A 263 14.05 1.39 -15.60
C VAL A 263 14.17 0.36 -16.72
N ASP A 264 13.28 -0.62 -16.78
CA ASP A 264 13.27 -1.66 -17.83
C ASP A 264 12.70 -1.15 -19.16
N TRP A 265 12.12 0.07 -19.22
CA TRP A 265 11.66 0.66 -20.47
C TRP A 265 12.84 0.92 -21.40
N PRO A 266 12.83 0.44 -22.68
CA PRO A 266 14.00 0.48 -23.55
C PRO A 266 14.61 1.88 -23.76
N GLN A 267 13.79 2.93 -23.74
CA GLN A 267 14.20 4.33 -23.92
C GLN A 267 14.16 5.12 -22.60
N ALA A 268 14.26 4.45 -21.45
CA ALA A 268 14.15 5.11 -20.14
C ALA A 268 15.17 6.25 -19.96
N ALA A 269 16.40 6.05 -20.44
CA ALA A 269 17.48 7.04 -20.33
C ALA A 269 17.28 8.29 -21.19
N ASP A 270 16.35 8.28 -22.17
CA ASP A 270 16.05 9.44 -23.01
C ASP A 270 15.17 10.48 -22.27
N TYR A 271 14.61 10.13 -21.13
CA TYR A 271 13.75 11.00 -20.33
C TYR A 271 14.55 11.71 -19.24
N ASP A 272 14.70 13.03 -19.38
CA ASP A 272 15.35 13.87 -18.36
C ASP A 272 14.42 14.13 -17.18
N LEU A 273 14.74 13.52 -16.04
CA LEU A 273 14.04 13.72 -14.78
C LEU A 273 14.76 14.69 -13.83
N GLY A 274 15.75 15.45 -14.28
CA GLY A 274 16.58 16.34 -13.44
C GLY A 274 15.79 17.39 -12.65
N HIS A 275 14.56 17.71 -13.07
CA HIS A 275 13.66 18.64 -12.39
C HIS A 275 12.87 17.99 -11.21
N MET A 276 12.92 16.66 -11.05
CA MET A 276 12.26 15.96 -9.97
C MET A 276 12.99 16.22 -8.64
N ARG A 277 12.23 16.50 -7.57
CA ARG A 277 12.81 16.70 -6.24
C ARG A 277 12.56 15.55 -5.27
N LEU A 278 11.47 14.79 -5.46
CA LEU A 278 11.07 13.71 -4.58
C LEU A 278 10.58 12.49 -5.37
N LEU A 279 11.34 11.42 -5.26
CA LEU A 279 11.04 10.11 -5.84
C LEU A 279 11.05 9.09 -4.69
N THR A 280 9.87 8.57 -4.30
CA THR A 280 9.78 7.63 -3.16
C THR A 280 9.51 6.20 -3.59
N SER A 281 10.04 5.25 -2.84
CA SER A 281 9.75 3.82 -2.96
C SER A 281 9.28 3.25 -1.64
N GLY A 282 8.32 2.33 -1.65
CA GLY A 282 7.89 1.63 -0.46
C GLY A 282 6.72 0.68 -0.70
N SER A 283 6.05 0.24 0.37
CA SER A 283 5.06 -0.85 0.42
C SER A 283 5.66 -2.24 0.19
N ASP A 284 6.90 -2.33 -0.28
CA ASP A 284 7.72 -3.52 -0.33
C ASP A 284 9.19 -3.10 -0.23
N ARG A 285 10.10 -4.05 0.07
CA ARG A 285 11.54 -3.79 0.11
C ARG A 285 12.04 -3.36 -1.27
N LEU A 286 12.83 -2.30 -1.33
CA LEU A 286 13.52 -1.87 -2.52
C LEU A 286 14.78 -2.72 -2.72
N PRO A 287 14.89 -3.53 -3.81
CA PRO A 287 16.12 -4.26 -4.09
C PRO A 287 17.30 -3.33 -4.34
N ASP A 288 18.45 -3.64 -3.75
CA ASP A 288 19.66 -2.83 -3.85
C ASP A 288 20.08 -2.62 -5.33
N ALA A 289 20.01 -3.68 -6.14
CA ALA A 289 20.28 -3.60 -7.58
C ALA A 289 19.32 -2.66 -8.33
N LEU A 290 18.05 -2.59 -7.92
CA LEU A 290 17.07 -1.67 -8.51
C LEU A 290 17.35 -0.22 -8.11
N PHE A 291 17.74 0.01 -6.86
CA PHE A 291 18.15 1.33 -6.38
C PHE A 291 19.31 1.88 -7.24
N GLU A 292 20.36 1.07 -7.45
CA GLU A 292 21.52 1.46 -8.23
C GLU A 292 21.20 1.64 -9.73
N ARG A 293 20.41 0.75 -10.31
CA ARG A 293 19.97 0.89 -11.71
C ARG A 293 19.13 2.16 -11.91
N PHE A 294 18.24 2.47 -10.97
CA PHE A 294 17.43 3.69 -11.02
C PHE A 294 18.32 4.95 -11.00
N ARG A 295 19.32 4.95 -10.10
CA ARG A 295 20.31 6.03 -10.01
C ARG A 295 21.11 6.19 -11.30
N GLN A 296 21.57 5.09 -11.90
CA GLN A 296 22.32 5.09 -13.17
C GLN A 296 21.48 5.58 -14.35
N THR A 297 20.19 5.19 -14.39
CA THR A 297 19.30 5.53 -15.51
C THR A 297 18.84 6.98 -15.46
N PHE A 298 18.47 7.50 -14.30
CA PHE A 298 17.80 8.80 -14.14
C PHE A 298 18.60 9.84 -13.35
N GLY A 299 19.78 9.49 -12.82
CA GLY A 299 20.58 10.39 -11.98
C GLY A 299 20.00 10.65 -10.58
N HIS A 300 18.91 9.97 -10.19
CA HIS A 300 18.21 10.14 -8.92
C HIS A 300 18.33 8.93 -7.99
N THR A 301 18.47 9.18 -6.70
CA THR A 301 18.33 8.15 -5.66
C THR A 301 16.90 8.09 -5.17
N LEU A 302 16.32 6.89 -5.14
CA LEU A 302 15.00 6.68 -4.56
C LEU A 302 15.04 6.91 -3.05
N LEU A 303 13.99 7.55 -2.52
CA LEU A 303 13.79 7.70 -1.10
C LEU A 303 12.96 6.51 -0.61
N GLU A 304 13.63 5.49 -0.03
CA GLU A 304 12.94 4.35 0.56
C GLU A 304 12.32 4.74 1.90
N ARG A 305 11.10 4.26 2.15
CA ARG A 305 10.34 4.56 3.35
C ARG A 305 9.48 3.37 3.78
N TYR A 306 9.07 3.35 5.04
CA TYR A 306 8.31 2.28 5.67
C TYR A 306 7.04 2.78 6.34
N GLY A 307 5.99 1.99 6.23
CA GLY A 307 4.71 2.23 6.88
C GLY A 307 3.75 1.07 6.73
N LEU A 308 2.65 1.14 7.44
CA LEU A 308 1.57 0.14 7.49
C LEU A 308 0.23 0.81 7.22
N THR A 309 -0.80 0.01 6.95
CA THR A 309 -2.16 0.53 6.88
C THR A 309 -2.59 1.13 8.22
N GLU A 310 -2.17 0.52 9.30
CA GLU A 310 -2.47 0.89 10.68
C GLU A 310 -1.78 2.19 11.15
N THR A 311 -0.78 2.67 10.41
CA THR A 311 0.01 3.83 10.83
C THR A 311 0.23 4.89 9.76
N GLY A 312 -0.11 4.62 8.49
CA GLY A 312 0.45 5.42 7.42
C GLY A 312 1.96 5.22 7.34
N MET A 313 2.76 6.30 7.38
CA MET A 313 4.21 6.24 7.29
C MET A 313 4.87 6.43 8.66
N ASN A 314 5.92 5.65 8.92
CA ASN A 314 6.66 5.62 10.19
C ASN A 314 8.11 6.07 10.05
N LEU A 315 8.79 5.56 9.03
CA LEU A 315 10.21 5.78 8.78
C LEU A 315 10.41 6.26 7.35
N SER A 316 11.41 7.09 7.13
CA SER A 316 11.77 7.60 5.81
C SER A 316 13.26 7.90 5.75
N ASN A 317 13.90 7.57 4.64
CA ASN A 317 15.17 8.20 4.31
C ASN A 317 14.97 9.72 4.20
N PRO A 318 15.97 10.55 4.50
CA PRO A 318 15.82 11.99 4.50
C PRO A 318 15.65 12.56 3.08
N LEU A 319 14.92 13.67 2.98
CA LEU A 319 14.83 14.44 1.74
C LEU A 319 16.20 15.00 1.35
N HIS A 320 16.90 15.56 2.33
CA HIS A 320 18.26 16.10 2.21
C HIS A 320 19.20 15.28 3.11
N GLY A 321 20.28 14.75 2.54
CA GLY A 321 21.23 13.90 3.26
C GLY A 321 21.38 12.51 2.63
N GLU A 322 21.91 11.58 3.40
CA GLU A 322 22.20 10.23 2.93
C GLU A 322 20.90 9.40 2.78
N ARG A 323 20.63 8.91 1.56
CA ARG A 323 19.62 7.88 1.30
C ARG A 323 20.34 6.54 1.24
N ARG A 324 20.19 5.77 2.29
CA ARG A 324 20.98 4.53 2.50
C ARG A 324 20.27 3.34 1.88
N VAL A 325 20.99 2.64 1.02
CA VAL A 325 20.54 1.40 0.37
C VAL A 325 20.18 0.35 1.43
N GLY A 326 19.02 -0.29 1.29
CA GLY A 326 18.55 -1.33 2.21
C GLY A 326 18.05 -0.83 3.56
N SER A 327 18.08 0.49 3.81
CA SER A 327 17.51 1.10 5.01
C SER A 327 16.22 1.84 4.69
N VAL A 328 15.25 1.73 5.58
CA VAL A 328 13.99 2.47 5.52
C VAL A 328 14.09 3.86 6.19
N GLY A 329 15.29 4.25 6.61
CA GLY A 329 15.62 5.59 7.11
C GLY A 329 15.40 5.80 8.60
N LEU A 330 15.01 7.01 8.95
CA LEU A 330 14.86 7.53 10.30
C LEU A 330 13.38 7.70 10.67
N PRO A 331 13.02 7.76 11.96
CA PRO A 331 11.67 8.09 12.38
C PRO A 331 11.19 9.43 11.80
N LEU A 332 9.96 9.44 11.29
CA LEU A 332 9.34 10.68 10.85
C LEU A 332 9.04 11.62 12.03
N PRO A 333 8.92 12.93 11.80
CA PRO A 333 8.56 13.89 12.86
C PRO A 333 7.30 13.48 13.63
N GLY A 334 7.38 13.47 14.96
CA GLY A 334 6.27 13.06 15.85
C GLY A 334 6.02 11.56 15.93
N VAL A 335 6.86 10.73 15.31
CA VAL A 335 6.75 9.27 15.31
C VAL A 335 7.81 8.67 16.25
N GLY A 336 7.35 7.93 17.27
CA GLY A 336 8.24 7.08 18.08
C GLY A 336 8.41 5.71 17.42
N VAL A 337 9.64 5.26 17.26
CA VAL A 337 9.97 3.90 16.79
C VAL A 337 11.01 3.29 17.70
N ARG A 338 10.79 2.05 18.11
CA ARG A 338 11.76 1.26 18.89
C ARG A 338 11.91 -0.15 18.32
N ILE A 339 13.04 -0.77 18.61
CA ILE A 339 13.23 -2.21 18.45
C ILE A 339 13.02 -2.84 19.82
N ALA A 340 12.21 -3.87 19.90
CA ALA A 340 11.87 -4.53 21.15
C ALA A 340 11.96 -6.05 21.00
N ASP A 341 12.18 -6.72 22.12
CA ASP A 341 12.10 -8.17 22.22
C ASP A 341 10.65 -8.62 21.89
N PRO A 342 10.46 -9.54 20.96
CA PRO A 342 9.11 -9.93 20.52
C PRO A 342 8.27 -10.63 21.60
N GLU A 343 8.89 -11.21 22.64
CA GLU A 343 8.18 -11.95 23.69
C GLU A 343 7.89 -11.08 24.92
N THR A 344 8.82 -10.19 25.27
CA THR A 344 8.73 -9.40 26.51
C THR A 344 8.38 -7.93 26.27
N ASP A 345 8.39 -7.45 25.04
CA ASP A 345 8.27 -6.04 24.65
C ASP A 345 9.39 -5.12 25.22
N ALA A 346 10.43 -5.68 25.84
CA ALA A 346 11.53 -4.91 26.37
C ALA A 346 12.34 -4.26 25.23
N PRO A 347 12.69 -2.97 25.33
CA PRO A 347 13.54 -2.32 24.34
C PRO A 347 14.90 -3.01 24.20
N LEU A 348 15.35 -3.18 22.95
CA LEU A 348 16.65 -3.78 22.63
C LEU A 348 17.67 -2.69 22.25
N PRO A 349 18.97 -2.94 22.51
CA PRO A 349 20.03 -2.02 22.11
C PRO A 349 20.23 -1.97 20.60
N ASP A 350 20.97 -0.95 20.12
CA ASP A 350 21.32 -0.80 18.71
C ASP A 350 22.08 -2.02 18.18
N GLY A 351 21.85 -2.37 16.91
CA GLY A 351 22.44 -3.51 16.25
C GLY A 351 21.81 -4.86 16.59
N VAL A 352 20.84 -4.91 17.51
CA VAL A 352 20.11 -6.13 17.86
C VAL A 352 18.80 -6.19 17.09
N VAL A 353 18.52 -7.33 16.46
CA VAL A 353 17.27 -7.57 15.71
C VAL A 353 16.15 -7.88 16.70
N GLY A 354 15.04 -7.17 16.57
CA GLY A 354 13.81 -7.39 17.32
C GLY A 354 12.57 -6.93 16.54
N GLU A 355 11.43 -6.88 17.21
CA GLU A 355 10.21 -6.37 16.61
C GLU A 355 10.23 -4.83 16.53
N VAL A 356 9.89 -4.29 15.37
CA VAL A 356 9.67 -2.85 15.20
C VAL A 356 8.36 -2.48 15.87
N GLN A 357 8.42 -1.59 16.86
CA GLN A 357 7.23 -1.07 17.54
C GLN A 357 7.11 0.43 17.31
N VAL A 358 5.87 0.90 17.12
CA VAL A 358 5.58 2.28 16.70
C VAL A 358 4.59 2.93 17.65
N ARG A 359 4.80 4.22 17.97
CA ARG A 359 3.88 5.03 18.77
C ARG A 359 3.80 6.46 18.21
N GLY A 360 2.59 7.03 18.23
CA GLY A 360 2.37 8.41 17.82
C GLY A 360 0.91 8.68 17.49
N ALA A 361 0.57 9.95 17.25
CA ALA A 361 -0.79 10.38 16.94
C ALA A 361 -1.31 9.83 15.59
N HIS A 362 -0.43 9.35 14.72
CA HIS A 362 -0.74 8.76 13.42
C HIS A 362 -1.18 7.29 13.50
N VAL A 363 -0.98 6.63 14.65
CA VAL A 363 -1.35 5.22 14.85
C VAL A 363 -2.88 5.09 14.91
N PHE A 364 -3.42 4.13 14.20
CA PHE A 364 -4.85 3.90 14.03
C PHE A 364 -5.62 3.72 15.34
N LYS A 365 -6.94 3.90 15.29
CA LYS A 365 -7.83 3.72 16.44
C LYS A 365 -7.97 2.26 16.89
N GLY A 366 -7.83 1.33 15.94
CA GLY A 366 -8.00 -0.10 16.15
C GLY A 366 -8.72 -0.78 14.98
N TYR A 367 -8.95 -2.08 15.10
CA TYR A 367 -9.67 -2.86 14.10
C TYR A 367 -11.19 -2.79 14.36
N TRP A 368 -11.94 -2.59 13.28
CA TRP A 368 -13.41 -2.52 13.33
C TRP A 368 -14.01 -3.77 13.95
N GLN A 369 -14.85 -3.59 14.99
CA GLN A 369 -15.51 -4.68 15.73
C GLN A 369 -14.60 -5.82 16.20
N ARG A 370 -13.30 -5.52 16.44
CA ARG A 370 -12.30 -6.49 16.88
C ARG A 370 -11.53 -6.01 18.13
N PRO A 371 -12.20 -5.80 19.28
CA PRO A 371 -11.55 -5.22 20.47
C PRO A 371 -10.40 -6.08 21.00
N GLN A 372 -10.55 -7.41 21.00
CA GLN A 372 -9.49 -8.31 21.46
C GLN A 372 -8.25 -8.27 20.55
N GLN A 373 -8.45 -8.25 19.22
CA GLN A 373 -7.35 -8.15 18.26
C GLN A 373 -6.70 -6.77 18.30
N THR A 374 -7.48 -5.73 18.57
CA THR A 374 -6.95 -4.38 18.79
C THR A 374 -6.08 -4.35 20.04
N ALA A 375 -6.57 -4.87 21.18
CA ALA A 375 -5.77 -4.93 22.41
C ALA A 375 -4.48 -5.74 22.22
N ALA A 376 -4.54 -6.88 21.52
CA ALA A 376 -3.37 -7.71 21.24
C ALA A 376 -2.34 -7.03 20.31
N ALA A 377 -2.76 -6.05 19.51
CA ALA A 377 -1.85 -5.30 18.63
C ALA A 377 -1.02 -4.25 19.40
N PHE A 378 -1.38 -3.90 20.62
CA PHE A 378 -0.67 -2.92 21.42
C PHE A 378 0.03 -3.56 22.63
N THR A 379 1.15 -2.99 23.01
CA THR A 379 1.83 -3.29 24.26
C THR A 379 1.12 -2.60 25.44
N ALA A 380 1.42 -3.01 26.67
CA ALA A 380 0.84 -2.41 27.86
C ALA A 380 1.18 -0.91 28.02
N ASP A 381 2.33 -0.47 27.49
CA ASP A 381 2.79 0.92 27.46
C ASP A 381 2.40 1.68 26.18
N GLY A 382 1.49 1.12 25.35
CA GLY A 382 0.83 1.80 24.24
C GLY A 382 1.61 1.87 22.93
N TRP A 383 2.58 0.97 22.70
CA TRP A 383 3.22 0.80 21.41
C TRP A 383 2.46 -0.18 20.53
N LEU A 384 2.33 0.14 19.26
CA LEU A 384 1.81 -0.81 18.27
C LEU A 384 2.90 -1.82 17.90
N ARG A 385 2.60 -3.11 18.05
CA ARG A 385 3.40 -4.21 17.51
C ARG A 385 3.14 -4.31 16.02
N THR A 386 4.17 -4.08 15.20
CA THR A 386 4.00 -4.06 13.74
C THR A 386 4.00 -5.45 13.11
N GLY A 387 4.53 -6.43 13.83
CA GLY A 387 4.82 -7.76 13.30
C GLY A 387 6.00 -7.77 12.31
N ASP A 388 6.69 -6.64 12.12
CA ASP A 388 7.91 -6.56 11.32
C ASP A 388 9.14 -6.65 12.22
N LEU A 389 10.15 -7.40 11.78
CA LEU A 389 11.44 -7.49 12.44
C LEU A 389 12.42 -6.53 11.79
N GLY A 390 13.24 -5.89 12.61
CA GLY A 390 14.24 -4.93 12.16
C GLY A 390 15.33 -4.70 13.19
N GLU A 391 16.28 -3.85 12.85
CA GLU A 391 17.35 -3.37 13.73
C GLU A 391 17.49 -1.87 13.57
N ARG A 392 18.01 -1.20 14.59
CA ARG A 392 18.42 0.19 14.55
C ARG A 392 19.95 0.26 14.61
N ALA A 393 20.56 0.93 13.67
CA ALA A 393 21.98 1.23 13.71
C ALA A 393 22.30 2.32 14.74
N ALA A 394 23.57 2.41 15.19
CA ALA A 394 24.01 3.38 16.20
C ALA A 394 23.79 4.85 15.78
N ASP A 395 23.74 5.12 14.48
CA ASP A 395 23.41 6.44 13.90
C ASP A 395 21.91 6.69 13.69
N GLY A 396 21.06 5.76 14.16
CA GLY A 396 19.61 5.89 14.19
C GLY A 396 18.86 5.37 12.97
N TYR A 397 19.55 4.92 11.91
CA TYR A 397 18.89 4.34 10.73
C TYR A 397 18.31 2.96 11.03
N PHE A 398 17.11 2.70 10.49
CA PHE A 398 16.42 1.42 10.63
C PHE A 398 16.54 0.57 9.36
N THR A 399 16.76 -0.74 9.56
CA THR A 399 16.76 -1.76 8.50
C THR A 399 15.73 -2.83 8.84
N LEU A 400 14.84 -3.16 7.90
CA LEU A 400 13.88 -4.25 8.08
C LEU A 400 14.52 -5.59 7.72
N LYS A 401 14.27 -6.60 8.55
CA LYS A 401 14.78 -7.98 8.37
C LYS A 401 13.69 -8.94 7.87
N GLY A 402 12.42 -8.57 7.94
CA GLY A 402 11.29 -9.37 7.46
C GLY A 402 10.08 -9.33 8.39
N ARG A 403 9.14 -10.26 8.17
CA ARG A 403 7.95 -10.42 9.04
C ARG A 403 8.22 -11.46 10.11
N ARG A 404 7.80 -11.21 11.35
CA ARG A 404 7.88 -12.18 12.45
C ARG A 404 7.23 -13.52 12.07
N LYS A 405 6.07 -13.49 11.44
CA LYS A 405 5.35 -14.69 10.97
C LYS A 405 6.03 -15.46 9.83
N ASP A 406 6.96 -14.83 9.14
CA ASP A 406 7.70 -15.40 8.02
C ASP A 406 9.12 -15.79 8.42
N LEU A 407 9.52 -15.51 9.66
CA LEU A 407 10.78 -15.95 10.24
C LEU A 407 10.80 -17.48 10.24
N ILE A 408 11.88 -18.05 9.74
CA ILE A 408 12.09 -19.49 9.69
C ILE A 408 12.97 -19.88 10.86
N ILE A 409 12.51 -20.83 11.68
CA ILE A 409 13.27 -21.35 12.82
C ILE A 409 13.75 -22.76 12.47
N THR A 410 15.02 -22.86 12.07
CA THR A 410 15.63 -24.12 11.65
C THR A 410 16.73 -24.54 12.61
N GLY A 411 16.58 -25.69 13.27
CA GLY A 411 17.54 -26.16 14.29
C GLY A 411 17.75 -25.17 15.43
N GLY A 412 16.72 -24.41 15.82
CA GLY A 412 16.79 -23.36 16.83
C GLY A 412 17.46 -22.06 16.39
N LEU A 413 17.81 -21.92 15.11
CA LEU A 413 18.45 -20.74 14.53
C LEU A 413 17.46 -19.96 13.65
N ASN A 414 17.50 -18.64 13.74
CA ASN A 414 16.67 -17.74 12.97
C ASN A 414 17.21 -17.55 11.55
N VAL A 415 16.36 -17.80 10.54
CA VAL A 415 16.63 -17.47 9.14
C VAL A 415 15.60 -16.43 8.68
N TYR A 416 16.08 -15.31 8.22
CA TYR A 416 15.26 -14.23 7.68
C TYR A 416 15.11 -14.42 6.18
N PRO A 417 13.90 -14.70 5.66
CA PRO A 417 13.70 -14.95 4.23
C PRO A 417 14.30 -13.89 3.31
N PRO A 418 14.20 -12.57 3.60
CA PRO A 418 14.78 -11.55 2.72
C PRO A 418 16.31 -11.65 2.54
N GLU A 419 17.03 -12.19 3.52
CA GLU A 419 18.49 -12.41 3.41
C GLU A 419 18.82 -13.47 2.35
N VAL A 420 18.07 -14.56 2.36
CA VAL A 420 18.24 -15.66 1.40
C VAL A 420 17.72 -15.27 0.02
N GLU A 421 16.59 -14.55 -0.03
CA GLU A 421 16.00 -14.00 -1.26
C GLU A 421 16.96 -13.05 -1.97
N LEU A 422 17.70 -12.22 -1.21
CA LEU A 422 18.71 -11.32 -1.77
C LEU A 422 19.82 -12.06 -2.50
N VAL A 423 20.34 -13.12 -1.90
CA VAL A 423 21.40 -13.94 -2.51
C VAL A 423 20.87 -14.65 -3.76
N LEU A 424 19.67 -15.24 -3.69
CA LEU A 424 19.06 -15.89 -4.87
C LEU A 424 18.81 -14.89 -6.00
N ALA A 425 18.34 -13.69 -5.69
CA ALA A 425 18.07 -12.65 -6.68
C ALA A 425 19.34 -12.12 -7.38
N ALA A 426 20.51 -12.28 -6.78
CA ALA A 426 21.80 -11.93 -7.40
C ALA A 426 22.22 -12.94 -8.48
N HIS A 427 21.65 -14.15 -8.52
CA HIS A 427 21.95 -15.12 -9.56
C HIS A 427 21.36 -14.72 -10.92
N PRO A 428 22.16 -14.69 -12.02
CA PRO A 428 21.75 -14.10 -13.31
C PRO A 428 20.56 -14.81 -14.00
N ALA A 429 20.24 -16.04 -13.61
CA ALA A 429 19.09 -16.78 -14.13
C ALA A 429 17.80 -16.55 -13.32
N VAL A 430 17.83 -15.82 -12.21
CA VAL A 430 16.67 -15.62 -11.33
C VAL A 430 15.95 -14.32 -11.69
N ALA A 431 14.69 -14.42 -12.10
CA ALA A 431 13.81 -13.30 -12.35
C ALA A 431 13.07 -12.84 -11.09
N ALA A 432 12.64 -13.81 -10.26
CA ALA A 432 12.00 -13.58 -8.97
C ALA A 432 12.17 -14.78 -8.06
N CYS A 433 12.17 -14.58 -6.76
CA CYS A 433 12.20 -15.68 -5.79
C CYS A 433 11.39 -15.31 -4.53
N ALA A 434 11.01 -16.35 -3.79
CA ALA A 434 10.45 -16.23 -2.45
C ALA A 434 10.94 -17.37 -1.59
N VAL A 435 11.24 -17.10 -0.32
CA VAL A 435 11.75 -18.07 0.65
C VAL A 435 10.73 -18.27 1.76
N ILE A 436 10.43 -19.50 2.08
CA ILE A 436 9.44 -19.93 3.08
C ILE A 436 10.03 -21.00 4.00
N GLY A 437 9.53 -21.06 5.25
CA GLY A 437 9.73 -22.18 6.14
C GLY A 437 8.68 -23.25 5.87
N CYS A 438 9.12 -24.49 5.75
CA CYS A 438 8.25 -25.65 5.70
C CYS A 438 8.54 -26.57 6.89
N PRO A 439 7.51 -27.18 7.52
CA PRO A 439 7.70 -28.09 8.64
C PRO A 439 8.72 -29.21 8.33
N ASP A 440 9.57 -29.51 9.29
CA ASP A 440 10.62 -30.51 9.19
C ASP A 440 10.78 -31.24 10.53
N GLY A 441 10.82 -32.57 10.47
CA GLY A 441 10.84 -33.42 11.68
C GLY A 441 12.10 -33.28 12.54
N ASP A 442 13.25 -33.00 11.90
CA ASP A 442 14.54 -32.91 12.59
C ASP A 442 14.93 -31.49 12.94
N TRP A 443 14.49 -30.51 12.11
CA TRP A 443 14.92 -29.13 12.20
C TRP A 443 13.83 -28.15 12.67
N GLY A 444 12.61 -28.62 12.92
CA GLY A 444 11.43 -27.80 13.16
C GLY A 444 10.90 -27.20 11.86
N GLU A 445 11.70 -26.37 11.20
CA GLU A 445 11.43 -25.90 9.84
C GLU A 445 12.66 -26.08 8.94
N ARG A 446 12.42 -26.39 7.66
CA ARG A 446 13.44 -26.33 6.61
C ARG A 446 13.25 -25.10 5.74
N VAL A 447 14.35 -24.51 5.31
CA VAL A 447 14.36 -23.39 4.36
C VAL A 447 14.06 -23.90 2.96
N VAL A 448 13.00 -23.38 2.34
CA VAL A 448 12.56 -23.72 0.99
C VAL A 448 12.51 -22.47 0.13
N ALA A 449 13.05 -22.51 -1.07
CA ALA A 449 12.96 -21.41 -2.03
C ALA A 449 12.04 -21.77 -3.20
N VAL A 450 11.22 -20.82 -3.65
CA VAL A 450 10.44 -20.89 -4.89
C VAL A 450 10.99 -19.85 -5.83
N VAL A 451 11.45 -20.26 -7.02
CA VAL A 451 12.21 -19.43 -7.95
C VAL A 451 11.56 -19.39 -9.32
N VAL A 452 11.44 -18.19 -9.89
CA VAL A 452 11.04 -17.95 -11.27
C VAL A 452 12.28 -17.59 -12.07
N LEU A 453 12.51 -18.29 -13.17
CA LEU A 453 13.69 -18.07 -14.01
C LEU A 453 13.47 -16.95 -15.03
N VAL A 454 14.56 -16.31 -15.43
CA VAL A 454 14.58 -15.39 -16.58
C VAL A 454 14.33 -16.22 -17.85
N PRO A 455 13.38 -15.80 -18.72
CA PRO A 455 13.13 -16.51 -19.98
C PRO A 455 14.40 -16.73 -20.80
N GLY A 456 14.63 -17.97 -21.24
CA GLY A 456 15.80 -18.34 -22.02
C GLY A 456 17.10 -18.56 -21.22
N ARG A 457 17.07 -18.39 -19.88
CA ARG A 457 18.21 -18.71 -19.00
C ARG A 457 17.89 -19.94 -18.17
N GLY A 458 18.61 -21.03 -18.41
CA GLY A 458 18.48 -22.26 -17.63
C GLY A 458 19.39 -22.25 -16.40
N THR A 459 18.91 -22.85 -15.31
CA THR A 459 19.73 -23.27 -14.14
C THR A 459 18.99 -24.39 -13.43
N THR A 460 19.69 -25.11 -12.56
CA THR A 460 19.08 -26.20 -11.78
C THR A 460 18.86 -25.79 -10.33
N PRO A 461 17.93 -26.44 -9.62
CA PRO A 461 17.76 -26.26 -8.18
C PRO A 461 19.06 -26.40 -7.40
N GLU A 462 19.89 -27.42 -7.76
CA GLU A 462 21.16 -27.70 -7.11
C GLU A 462 22.18 -26.58 -7.32
N ALA A 463 22.23 -25.97 -8.51
CA ALA A 463 23.11 -24.85 -8.80
C ALA A 463 22.70 -23.60 -7.98
N LEU A 464 21.40 -23.39 -7.78
CA LEU A 464 20.89 -22.29 -6.93
C LEU A 464 21.17 -22.53 -5.44
N ILE A 465 21.07 -23.78 -4.98
CA ILE A 465 21.45 -24.16 -3.61
C ILE A 465 22.96 -23.93 -3.40
N GLU A 466 23.78 -24.34 -4.37
CA GLU A 466 25.23 -24.14 -4.29
C GLU A 466 25.60 -22.65 -4.32
N HIS A 467 24.93 -21.85 -5.15
CA HIS A 467 25.09 -20.39 -5.15
C HIS A 467 24.82 -19.78 -3.77
N CYS A 468 23.76 -20.23 -3.09
CA CYS A 468 23.45 -19.79 -1.72
C CYS A 468 24.51 -20.28 -0.73
N ARG A 469 25.00 -21.53 -0.86
CA ARG A 469 25.99 -22.11 0.05
C ARG A 469 27.32 -21.36 0.05
N GLN A 470 27.69 -20.78 -1.09
CA GLN A 470 28.92 -19.98 -1.22
C GLN A 470 28.84 -18.63 -0.50
N GLN A 471 27.64 -18.14 -0.18
CA GLN A 471 27.43 -16.79 0.35
C GLN A 471 26.73 -16.76 1.71
N LEU A 472 26.10 -17.86 2.12
CA LEU A 472 25.32 -17.96 3.35
C LEU A 472 25.86 -19.05 4.26
N ALA A 473 25.63 -18.89 5.56
CA ALA A 473 25.86 -19.98 6.51
C ALA A 473 24.99 -21.19 6.17
N GLY A 474 25.49 -22.42 6.39
CA GLY A 474 24.85 -23.66 5.95
C GLY A 474 23.40 -23.82 6.41
N TYR A 475 23.05 -23.35 7.62
CA TYR A 475 21.68 -23.42 8.13
C TYR A 475 20.70 -22.47 7.42
N LYS A 476 21.20 -21.41 6.78
CA LYS A 476 20.41 -20.44 5.97
C LYS A 476 20.23 -20.91 4.54
N THR A 477 21.07 -21.82 4.05
CA THR A 477 21.01 -22.34 2.68
C THR A 477 19.70 -23.09 2.46
N PRO A 478 18.96 -22.81 1.39
CA PRO A 478 17.75 -23.58 1.07
C PRO A 478 18.07 -25.07 0.95
N ARG A 479 17.29 -25.90 1.63
CA ARG A 479 17.38 -27.36 1.51
C ARG A 479 16.66 -27.89 0.28
N GLN A 480 15.74 -27.06 -0.24
CA GLN A 480 14.96 -27.38 -1.43
C GLN A 480 14.68 -26.11 -2.22
N VAL A 481 14.78 -26.21 -3.53
CA VAL A 481 14.41 -25.15 -4.48
C VAL A 481 13.38 -25.70 -5.46
N TRP A 482 12.25 -24.99 -5.57
CA TRP A 482 11.22 -25.24 -6.57
C TRP A 482 11.32 -24.21 -7.68
N LEU A 483 11.20 -24.65 -8.93
CA LEU A 483 11.06 -23.78 -10.09
C LEU A 483 9.57 -23.60 -10.39
N ALA A 484 9.13 -22.35 -10.56
CA ALA A 484 7.74 -21.99 -10.84
C ALA A 484 7.67 -21.00 -12.00
N ASP A 485 6.56 -21.00 -12.73
CA ASP A 485 6.33 -20.06 -13.84
C ASP A 485 6.05 -18.63 -13.33
N ALA A 486 5.43 -18.50 -12.16
CA ALA A 486 5.15 -17.23 -11.50
C ALA A 486 5.07 -17.38 -9.98
N LEU A 487 5.21 -16.27 -9.25
CA LEU A 487 4.91 -16.22 -7.81
C LEU A 487 3.51 -15.64 -7.60
N PRO A 488 2.69 -16.22 -6.70
CA PRO A 488 1.39 -15.67 -6.35
C PRO A 488 1.56 -14.29 -5.72
N ARG A 489 0.87 -13.28 -6.25
CA ARG A 489 0.95 -11.90 -5.79
C ARG A 489 -0.42 -11.33 -5.52
N ASN A 490 -0.52 -10.48 -4.51
CA ASN A 490 -1.74 -9.69 -4.29
C ASN A 490 -1.83 -8.52 -5.30
N ALA A 491 -2.93 -7.78 -5.25
CA ALA A 491 -3.18 -6.62 -6.11
C ALA A 491 -2.11 -5.51 -6.05
N LEU A 492 -1.26 -5.51 -5.01
CA LEU A 492 -0.14 -4.58 -4.83
C LEU A 492 1.19 -5.15 -5.37
N GLY A 493 1.16 -6.35 -5.95
CA GLY A 493 2.36 -7.04 -6.43
C GLY A 493 3.17 -7.76 -5.34
N LYS A 494 2.69 -7.77 -4.07
CA LYS A 494 3.38 -8.43 -2.96
C LYS A 494 3.17 -9.95 -3.02
N VAL A 495 4.26 -10.71 -2.85
CA VAL A 495 4.22 -12.17 -2.84
C VAL A 495 3.41 -12.70 -1.65
N GLN A 496 2.50 -13.63 -1.92
CA GLN A 496 1.64 -14.29 -0.93
C GLN A 496 2.31 -15.56 -0.39
N LYS A 497 3.21 -15.43 0.57
CA LYS A 497 3.96 -16.56 1.15
C LYS A 497 3.07 -17.62 1.79
N GLY A 498 1.89 -17.26 2.29
CA GLY A 498 0.90 -18.22 2.81
C GLY A 498 0.42 -19.21 1.74
N VAL A 499 0.17 -18.71 0.51
CA VAL A 499 -0.19 -19.57 -0.64
C VAL A 499 0.97 -20.49 -1.00
N LEU A 500 2.19 -19.97 -1.03
CA LEU A 500 3.38 -20.77 -1.29
C LEU A 500 3.57 -21.88 -0.24
N ARG A 501 3.38 -21.58 1.05
CA ARG A 501 3.46 -22.60 2.11
C ARG A 501 2.41 -23.70 1.92
N ALA A 502 1.16 -23.32 1.65
CA ALA A 502 0.10 -24.31 1.42
C ALA A 502 0.40 -25.22 0.23
N GLN A 503 1.01 -24.69 -0.82
CA GLN A 503 1.32 -25.43 -2.05
C GLN A 503 2.57 -26.29 -1.92
N PHE A 504 3.69 -25.72 -1.46
CA PHE A 504 4.99 -26.36 -1.55
C PHE A 504 5.42 -27.09 -0.27
N CYS A 505 4.81 -26.80 0.89
CA CYS A 505 5.08 -27.53 2.11
C CYS A 505 4.25 -28.84 2.21
N ALA A 506 3.05 -28.88 1.61
CA ALA A 506 2.20 -30.06 1.58
C ALA A 506 2.66 -31.13 0.55
N ALA A 507 3.40 -30.73 -0.47
CA ALA A 507 3.98 -31.64 -1.46
C ALA A 507 5.20 -32.38 -0.87
N GLY A 508 4.95 -33.20 0.14
CA GLY A 508 5.94 -33.91 0.98
C GLY A 508 7.13 -34.50 0.24
N GLY A 509 8.30 -34.31 0.80
CA GLY A 509 9.55 -35.10 0.79
C GLY A 509 9.93 -36.01 -0.36
N GLY A 510 9.56 -35.73 -1.60
CA GLY A 510 9.89 -36.59 -2.74
C GLY A 510 10.21 -35.81 -4.01
N GLY A 511 11.49 -35.57 -4.27
CA GLY A 511 12.01 -35.19 -5.57
C GLY A 511 12.44 -33.73 -5.71
N ASN A 512 13.75 -33.49 -5.66
CA ASN A 512 14.38 -32.33 -6.29
C ASN A 512 14.06 -32.35 -7.78
N GLY A 513 13.50 -31.25 -8.31
CA GLY A 513 13.48 -30.99 -9.75
C GLY A 513 12.14 -31.15 -10.49
N GLN A 514 10.99 -31.28 -9.83
CA GLN A 514 9.71 -31.20 -10.54
C GLN A 514 9.29 -29.75 -10.78
N GLN A 515 9.06 -29.41 -12.06
CA GLN A 515 8.45 -28.16 -12.49
C GLN A 515 6.94 -28.29 -12.21
N LEU A 516 6.42 -27.52 -11.24
CA LEU A 516 4.99 -27.44 -10.98
C LEU A 516 4.42 -26.20 -11.68
N THR A 517 3.40 -26.41 -12.52
CA THR A 517 2.63 -25.31 -13.12
C THR A 517 1.54 -24.85 -12.17
N LEU A 518 1.20 -23.55 -12.20
CA LEU A 518 0.10 -22.98 -11.40
C LEU A 518 -1.29 -23.58 -11.71
N THR A 519 -1.40 -24.37 -12.76
CA THR A 519 -2.63 -25.05 -13.20
C THR A 519 -3.00 -26.28 -12.37
N ASP A 520 -2.11 -26.78 -11.52
CA ASP A 520 -2.34 -27.97 -10.67
C ASP A 520 -3.01 -27.63 -9.32
N LEU A 521 -3.55 -26.42 -9.17
CA LEU A 521 -4.22 -26.00 -7.94
C LEU A 521 -5.68 -26.49 -7.89
N PRO A 522 -6.13 -27.06 -6.76
CA PRO A 522 -7.55 -27.17 -6.50
C PRO A 522 -8.14 -25.76 -6.41
N THR A 523 -9.21 -25.51 -7.13
CA THR A 523 -9.92 -24.22 -7.28
C THR A 523 -10.43 -23.57 -5.97
N ASN A 524 -10.14 -24.14 -4.82
CA ASN A 524 -10.56 -23.68 -3.48
C ASN A 524 -9.49 -22.94 -2.67
N ALA A 525 -8.34 -22.60 -3.24
CA ALA A 525 -7.26 -21.88 -2.52
C ALA A 525 -7.34 -20.32 -2.66
N PHE A 526 -8.41 -19.80 -3.24
CA PHE A 526 -8.65 -18.35 -3.41
C PHE A 526 -9.83 -17.89 -2.54
N VAL A 527 -9.73 -18.02 -1.23
CA VAL A 527 -10.66 -17.35 -0.31
C VAL A 527 -9.88 -16.58 0.75
#